data_c3e3980005a6cbbc1b410daaac73d9fe
#
_entry.id   c3e3980005a6cbbc1b410daaac73d9fe
#
_cell.length_a   1.000
_cell.length_b   1.000
_cell.length_c   1.000
_cell.angle_alpha   90.00
_cell.angle_beta   90.00
_cell.angle_gamma   90.00
#
_symmetry.space_group_name_H-M   'P 1'
#
loop_
_entity.id
_entity.type
_entity.pdbx_description
1 polymer ?
#
loop_
_entity_poly.entity_id
_entity_poly.type
_entity_poly.pdbx_seq_one_letter_code
_entity_poly.pdbx_strand_id
1 'polypeptide(L)'
;MQPRTTARVSLTALLGTPVTDAQGHLRGRLKDIAVATGPDAGKVAGLVLKTRTGLCIVPSQDVMETPAGTLELRSSGALVPLKEEGNYLYLRQDLVDRQIIDIHGRKVVRVNDVDLEWMGRGAAHLLRVAEVEVGLRGAFRRVFKGLLPRATLETLSRKFGASGIPWQFVDVIEVDPARRVKLRIEYERLAEMHPSDLAEILEDLAPAEREAVFTSLDEEVAAETLEEVEPKLQKALLEKLDEEKIADIVEEMDPGAAADLLAELSEEQSDAILEEMEPEERQEVEELLEFDEDSAAGCMTTDFIYLGMQSTVAQAVQALRSFDGDPESVTEIYLLDERRVLRGAISLARLVVAQPETRLAVLAEPRVLSCPADLPQNDLAELFDKYNLHALPVVDAQGRMVGVVQADHVISFLREKL
;
A
#
# COMPACT_ATOMS: atom_id res chain seq x y z
N MET A 1 -8.97 -12.78 -38.16
CA MET A 1 -9.73 -12.84 -36.88
C MET A 1 -10.40 -11.49 -36.71
N GLN A 2 -11.73 -11.37 -36.97
CA GLN A 2 -12.43 -10.08 -36.90
C GLN A 2 -12.51 -9.62 -35.44
N PRO A 3 -12.38 -8.31 -35.13
CA PRO A 3 -12.45 -7.78 -33.78
C PRO A 3 -13.84 -8.10 -33.18
N ARG A 4 -13.83 -8.64 -31.97
CA ARG A 4 -15.04 -8.86 -31.16
C ARG A 4 -15.63 -7.49 -30.84
N THR A 5 -16.80 -7.17 -31.37
CA THR A 5 -17.55 -5.96 -31.01
C THR A 5 -18.15 -6.21 -29.62
N THR A 6 -17.42 -5.86 -28.57
CA THR A 6 -17.95 -5.82 -27.21
C THR A 6 -18.68 -4.49 -27.04
N ALA A 7 -20.00 -4.56 -26.76
CA ALA A 7 -20.77 -3.34 -26.48
C ALA A 7 -20.48 -2.92 -25.04
N ARG A 8 -19.80 -1.79 -24.85
CA ARG A 8 -19.58 -1.16 -23.54
C ARG A 8 -20.78 -0.30 -23.16
N VAL A 9 -21.15 -0.38 -21.90
CA VAL A 9 -22.25 0.39 -21.33
C VAL A 9 -21.88 0.86 -19.91
N SER A 10 -22.18 2.11 -19.59
CA SER A 10 -21.91 2.60 -18.23
C SER A 10 -23.01 2.20 -17.25
N LEU A 11 -22.61 1.99 -15.99
CA LEU A 11 -23.54 1.74 -14.88
C LEU A 11 -24.57 2.85 -14.78
N THR A 12 -24.14 4.12 -14.86
CA THR A 12 -25.02 5.29 -14.84
C THR A 12 -26.09 5.20 -15.92
N ALA A 13 -25.76 4.73 -17.13
CA ALA A 13 -26.74 4.57 -18.22
C ALA A 13 -27.72 3.43 -17.97
N LEU A 14 -27.28 2.36 -17.30
CA LEU A 14 -28.12 1.20 -16.98
C LEU A 14 -29.07 1.43 -15.81
N LEU A 15 -28.64 2.18 -14.79
CA LEU A 15 -29.46 2.44 -13.59
C LEU A 15 -30.80 3.10 -13.94
N GLY A 16 -31.89 2.55 -13.40
CA GLY A 16 -33.26 3.00 -13.64
C GLY A 16 -33.90 2.42 -14.92
N THR A 17 -33.13 1.69 -15.75
CA THR A 17 -33.67 1.03 -16.95
C THR A 17 -34.80 0.06 -16.56
N PRO A 18 -35.94 0.05 -17.27
CA PRO A 18 -37.01 -0.90 -17.05
C PRO A 18 -36.55 -2.29 -17.46
N VAL A 19 -36.93 -3.29 -16.64
CA VAL A 19 -36.70 -4.70 -16.89
C VAL A 19 -38.05 -5.36 -17.15
N THR A 20 -38.21 -5.98 -18.33
CA THR A 20 -39.44 -6.63 -18.77
C THR A 20 -39.26 -8.15 -18.85
N ASP A 21 -40.33 -8.89 -18.83
CA ASP A 21 -40.32 -10.30 -19.20
C ASP A 21 -40.45 -10.48 -20.72
N ALA A 22 -40.37 -11.74 -21.20
CA ALA A 22 -40.50 -12.06 -22.62
C ALA A 22 -41.87 -11.70 -23.23
N GLN A 23 -42.86 -11.38 -22.40
CA GLN A 23 -44.20 -10.92 -22.81
C GLN A 23 -44.28 -9.36 -22.78
N GLY A 24 -43.21 -8.70 -22.43
CA GLY A 24 -43.15 -7.23 -22.38
C GLY A 24 -43.72 -6.62 -21.07
N HIS A 25 -44.11 -7.44 -20.09
CA HIS A 25 -44.59 -6.91 -18.82
C HIS A 25 -43.47 -6.37 -17.95
N LEU A 26 -43.64 -5.20 -17.36
CA LEU A 26 -42.65 -4.58 -16.48
C LEU A 26 -42.51 -5.41 -15.18
N ARG A 27 -41.32 -5.92 -14.91
CA ARG A 27 -40.99 -6.69 -13.72
C ARG A 27 -40.30 -5.83 -12.65
N GLY A 28 -39.64 -4.75 -13.04
CA GLY A 28 -38.98 -3.83 -12.13
C GLY A 28 -38.10 -2.83 -12.85
N ARG A 29 -37.30 -2.09 -12.09
CA ARG A 29 -36.27 -1.17 -12.61
C ARG A 29 -34.93 -1.52 -11.99
N LEU A 30 -33.86 -1.44 -12.79
CA LEU A 30 -32.51 -1.70 -12.31
C LEU A 30 -32.14 -0.67 -11.24
N LYS A 31 -31.77 -1.13 -10.06
CA LYS A 31 -31.36 -0.32 -8.91
C LYS A 31 -29.87 -0.35 -8.66
N ASP A 32 -29.25 -1.54 -8.82
CA ASP A 32 -27.83 -1.77 -8.63
C ASP A 32 -27.37 -3.02 -9.40
N ILE A 33 -26.07 -3.28 -9.42
CA ILE A 33 -25.44 -4.49 -10.00
C ILE A 33 -24.57 -5.13 -8.94
N ALA A 34 -24.81 -6.41 -8.69
CA ALA A 34 -24.02 -7.24 -7.78
C ALA A 34 -22.86 -7.91 -8.53
N VAL A 35 -21.64 -7.71 -8.08
CA VAL A 35 -20.42 -8.27 -8.67
C VAL A 35 -19.82 -9.29 -7.70
N ALA A 36 -19.27 -10.36 -8.23
CA ALA A 36 -18.57 -11.36 -7.46
C ALA A 36 -17.22 -10.82 -6.97
N THR A 37 -16.79 -11.23 -5.79
CA THR A 37 -15.50 -10.94 -5.16
C THR A 37 -14.60 -12.19 -5.18
N GLY A 38 -13.32 -12.04 -4.86
CA GLY A 38 -12.33 -13.11 -4.87
C GLY A 38 -12.00 -13.61 -6.29
N PRO A 39 -11.80 -14.92 -6.51
CA PRO A 39 -11.31 -15.47 -7.79
C PRO A 39 -12.17 -15.13 -9.03
N ASP A 40 -13.42 -14.81 -8.81
CA ASP A 40 -14.37 -14.39 -9.85
C ASP A 40 -14.60 -12.87 -9.91
N ALA A 41 -13.72 -12.10 -9.30
CA ALA A 41 -13.82 -10.64 -9.24
C ALA A 41 -14.06 -10.00 -10.61
N GLY A 42 -14.98 -9.03 -10.64
CA GLY A 42 -15.38 -8.33 -11.87
C GLY A 42 -16.46 -9.04 -12.70
N LYS A 43 -16.82 -10.29 -12.40
CA LYS A 43 -17.99 -10.95 -13.03
C LYS A 43 -19.28 -10.46 -12.37
N VAL A 44 -20.23 -10.00 -13.17
CA VAL A 44 -21.54 -9.64 -12.66
C VAL A 44 -22.30 -10.90 -12.26
N ALA A 45 -22.54 -11.03 -10.96
CA ALA A 45 -23.30 -12.15 -10.40
C ALA A 45 -24.81 -11.98 -10.65
N GLY A 46 -25.32 -10.75 -10.47
CA GLY A 46 -26.74 -10.48 -10.66
C GLY A 46 -27.08 -8.99 -10.76
N LEU A 47 -28.30 -8.73 -11.20
CA LEU A 47 -28.88 -7.40 -11.28
C LEU A 47 -29.89 -7.20 -10.15
N VAL A 48 -29.75 -6.13 -9.38
CA VAL A 48 -30.68 -5.77 -8.30
C VAL A 48 -31.79 -4.91 -8.86
N LEU A 49 -33.02 -5.39 -8.75
CA LEU A 49 -34.21 -4.75 -9.28
C LEU A 49 -35.05 -4.17 -8.14
N LYS A 50 -35.52 -2.94 -8.32
CA LYS A 50 -36.59 -2.37 -7.49
C LYS A 50 -37.94 -2.77 -8.10
N THR A 51 -38.69 -3.62 -7.39
CA THR A 51 -40.01 -4.12 -7.76
C THR A 51 -41.09 -3.49 -6.87
N ARG A 52 -42.36 -3.85 -7.08
CA ARG A 52 -43.48 -3.42 -6.22
C ARG A 52 -43.41 -4.04 -4.81
N THR A 53 -42.78 -5.20 -4.69
CA THR A 53 -42.70 -5.98 -3.45
C THR A 53 -41.37 -5.78 -2.70
N GLY A 54 -40.45 -4.95 -3.22
CA GLY A 54 -39.15 -4.71 -2.60
C GLY A 54 -37.98 -4.89 -3.56
N LEU A 55 -36.78 -5.04 -3.01
CA LEU A 55 -35.58 -5.33 -3.78
C LEU A 55 -35.46 -6.83 -4.05
N CYS A 56 -35.16 -7.18 -5.30
CA CYS A 56 -34.93 -8.54 -5.74
C CYS A 56 -33.66 -8.61 -6.56
N ILE A 57 -32.98 -9.73 -6.53
CA ILE A 57 -31.82 -10.03 -7.37
C ILE A 57 -32.19 -11.03 -8.46
N VAL A 58 -31.66 -10.83 -9.67
CA VAL A 58 -31.78 -11.71 -10.81
C VAL A 58 -30.39 -12.08 -11.30
N PRO A 59 -30.07 -13.36 -11.49
CA PRO A 59 -28.77 -13.77 -12.04
C PRO A 59 -28.47 -13.07 -13.38
N SER A 60 -27.23 -12.65 -13.60
CA SER A 60 -26.84 -11.91 -14.82
C SER A 60 -27.06 -12.70 -16.10
N GLN A 61 -26.95 -14.03 -16.04
CA GLN A 61 -27.20 -14.95 -17.16
C GLN A 61 -28.67 -14.95 -17.64
N ASP A 62 -29.62 -14.56 -16.78
CA ASP A 62 -31.05 -14.54 -17.08
C ASP A 62 -31.51 -13.20 -17.64
N VAL A 63 -30.61 -12.25 -17.83
CA VAL A 63 -30.90 -10.91 -18.35
C VAL A 63 -30.17 -10.68 -19.68
N MET A 64 -30.83 -10.01 -20.61
CA MET A 64 -30.24 -9.57 -21.88
C MET A 64 -30.59 -8.11 -22.17
N GLU A 65 -29.71 -7.40 -22.84
CA GLU A 65 -30.01 -6.07 -23.35
C GLU A 65 -30.68 -6.22 -24.73
N THR A 66 -31.83 -5.55 -24.88
CA THR A 66 -32.53 -5.50 -26.16
C THR A 66 -31.91 -4.44 -27.07
N PRO A 67 -32.11 -4.53 -28.40
CA PRO A 67 -31.66 -3.47 -29.34
C PRO A 67 -32.22 -2.08 -29.02
N ALA A 68 -33.34 -2.02 -28.31
CA ALA A 68 -33.97 -0.77 -27.84
C ALA A 68 -33.29 -0.18 -26.57
N GLY A 69 -32.27 -0.85 -26.02
CA GLY A 69 -31.55 -0.42 -24.80
C GLY A 69 -32.35 -0.67 -23.50
N THR A 70 -33.36 -1.53 -23.54
CA THR A 70 -34.07 -2.04 -22.36
C THR A 70 -33.50 -3.40 -21.94
N LEU A 71 -33.77 -3.82 -20.73
CA LEU A 71 -33.36 -5.12 -20.19
C LEU A 71 -34.55 -6.09 -20.23
N GLU A 72 -34.32 -7.31 -20.70
CA GLU A 72 -35.34 -8.34 -20.80
C GLU A 72 -34.90 -9.59 -20.04
N LEU A 73 -35.82 -10.22 -19.30
CA LEU A 73 -35.61 -11.50 -18.64
C LEU A 73 -35.80 -12.65 -19.67
N ARG A 74 -34.81 -13.51 -19.76
CA ARG A 74 -34.83 -14.68 -20.68
C ARG A 74 -35.85 -15.73 -20.28
N SER A 75 -36.14 -15.84 -19.01
CA SER A 75 -37.15 -16.75 -18.46
C SER A 75 -38.01 -16.00 -17.48
N SER A 76 -39.21 -16.50 -17.23
CA SER A 76 -40.05 -16.03 -16.12
C SER A 76 -39.46 -16.38 -14.75
N GLY A 77 -38.12 -16.48 -14.68
CA GLY A 77 -37.35 -16.84 -13.50
C GLY A 77 -37.78 -16.08 -12.25
N ALA A 78 -37.83 -16.79 -11.15
CA ALA A 78 -38.26 -16.25 -9.89
C ALA A 78 -37.34 -15.06 -9.50
N LEU A 79 -37.92 -13.89 -9.35
CA LEU A 79 -37.26 -12.76 -8.69
C LEU A 79 -36.98 -13.19 -7.25
N VAL A 80 -35.71 -13.36 -6.90
CA VAL A 80 -35.32 -13.77 -5.55
C VAL A 80 -35.22 -12.53 -4.68
N PRO A 81 -35.94 -12.45 -3.55
CA PRO A 81 -35.80 -11.32 -2.63
C PRO A 81 -34.32 -11.14 -2.25
N LEU A 82 -33.85 -9.90 -2.30
CA LEU A 82 -32.48 -9.59 -1.90
C LEU A 82 -32.34 -9.83 -0.40
N LYS A 83 -31.48 -10.77 -0.02
CA LYS A 83 -31.07 -10.98 1.37
C LYS A 83 -29.79 -10.22 1.62
N GLU A 84 -29.65 -9.62 2.80
CA GLU A 84 -28.43 -8.87 3.18
C GLU A 84 -27.18 -9.74 3.36
N GLU A 85 -27.30 -11.04 3.25
CA GLU A 85 -26.24 -12.02 3.54
C GLU A 85 -25.34 -12.42 2.33
N GLY A 86 -25.45 -11.75 1.20
CA GLY A 86 -24.64 -12.08 0.01
C GLY A 86 -23.24 -11.45 0.04
N ASN A 87 -22.20 -12.26 -0.28
CA ASN A 87 -20.81 -11.79 -0.49
C ASN A 87 -20.69 -11.12 -1.86
N TYR A 88 -21.39 -10.00 -2.07
CA TYR A 88 -21.38 -9.26 -3.33
C TYR A 88 -20.93 -7.81 -3.09
N LEU A 89 -20.14 -7.29 -4.02
CA LEU A 89 -19.89 -5.87 -4.15
C LEU A 89 -21.01 -5.25 -5.01
N TYR A 90 -21.73 -4.27 -4.47
CA TYR A 90 -22.78 -3.56 -5.18
C TYR A 90 -22.20 -2.30 -5.80
N LEU A 91 -22.10 -2.25 -7.14
CA LEU A 91 -21.36 -1.21 -7.84
C LEU A 91 -21.83 0.22 -7.51
N ARG A 92 -23.15 0.44 -7.39
CA ARG A 92 -23.65 1.76 -7.06
C ARG A 92 -23.45 2.12 -5.59
N GLN A 93 -23.74 1.19 -4.69
CA GLN A 93 -23.77 1.43 -3.25
C GLN A 93 -22.36 1.47 -2.67
N ASP A 94 -21.48 0.60 -3.14
CA ASP A 94 -20.21 0.29 -2.51
C ASP A 94 -19.01 0.86 -3.27
N LEU A 95 -19.18 1.26 -4.55
CA LEU A 95 -18.07 1.68 -5.39
C LEU A 95 -18.25 3.11 -5.92
N VAL A 96 -19.42 3.48 -6.45
CA VAL A 96 -19.62 4.84 -6.98
C VAL A 96 -19.55 5.86 -5.87
N ASP A 97 -18.82 6.94 -6.09
CA ASP A 97 -18.51 8.02 -5.12
C ASP A 97 -17.52 7.64 -4.02
N ARG A 98 -17.02 6.42 -4.00
CA ARG A 98 -15.99 5.97 -3.06
C ARG A 98 -14.60 6.27 -3.58
N GLN A 99 -13.64 6.37 -2.66
CA GLN A 99 -12.23 6.31 -2.98
C GLN A 99 -11.83 4.85 -3.22
N ILE A 100 -10.93 4.65 -4.15
CA ILE A 100 -10.31 3.36 -4.47
C ILE A 100 -8.81 3.59 -4.68
N ILE A 101 -8.03 2.56 -4.50
CA ILE A 101 -6.62 2.57 -4.82
C ILE A 101 -6.42 2.08 -6.25
N ASP A 102 -5.79 2.89 -7.08
CA ASP A 102 -5.28 2.51 -8.40
C ASP A 102 -3.87 1.93 -8.22
N ILE A 103 -3.77 0.63 -8.06
CA ILE A 103 -2.51 -0.08 -7.81
C ILE A 103 -1.48 0.15 -8.93
N HIS A 104 -1.93 0.30 -10.18
CA HIS A 104 -1.02 0.56 -11.31
C HIS A 104 -0.55 2.02 -11.35
N GLY A 105 -1.44 2.95 -11.07
CA GLY A 105 -1.14 4.39 -10.99
C GLY A 105 -0.62 4.84 -9.63
N ARG A 106 -0.57 3.94 -8.64
CA ARG A 106 -0.08 4.17 -7.26
C ARG A 106 -0.68 5.44 -6.66
N LYS A 107 -2.00 5.53 -6.67
CA LYS A 107 -2.71 6.73 -6.17
C LYS A 107 -4.15 6.42 -5.79
N VAL A 108 -4.67 7.27 -4.92
CA VAL A 108 -6.08 7.27 -4.54
C VAL A 108 -6.91 8.08 -5.53
N VAL A 109 -8.02 7.52 -5.98
CA VAL A 109 -8.93 8.18 -6.92
C VAL A 109 -10.40 7.97 -6.53
N ARG A 110 -11.26 8.92 -6.90
CA ARG A 110 -12.70 8.81 -6.68
C ARG A 110 -13.41 8.23 -7.89
N VAL A 111 -14.23 7.21 -7.65
CA VAL A 111 -15.04 6.56 -8.70
C VAL A 111 -16.21 7.45 -9.11
N ASN A 112 -16.23 7.83 -10.38
CA ASN A 112 -17.32 8.64 -10.96
C ASN A 112 -18.39 7.81 -11.68
N ASP A 113 -18.00 6.70 -12.32
CA ASP A 113 -18.89 5.75 -13.01
C ASP A 113 -18.17 4.40 -13.17
N VAL A 114 -18.87 3.38 -13.63
CA VAL A 114 -18.32 2.06 -13.93
C VAL A 114 -18.73 1.66 -15.34
N ASP A 115 -17.76 1.35 -16.18
CA ASP A 115 -18.03 0.84 -17.53
C ASP A 115 -18.05 -0.70 -17.52
N LEU A 116 -19.14 -1.24 -18.05
CA LEU A 116 -19.43 -2.67 -18.13
C LEU A 116 -19.35 -3.10 -19.59
N GLU A 117 -19.02 -4.36 -19.83
CA GLU A 117 -19.04 -4.94 -21.17
C GLU A 117 -19.86 -6.24 -21.22
N TRP A 118 -20.58 -6.39 -22.31
CA TRP A 118 -21.27 -7.61 -22.62
C TRP A 118 -20.33 -8.55 -23.37
N MET A 119 -20.04 -9.71 -22.76
CA MET A 119 -19.20 -10.77 -23.35
C MET A 119 -20.07 -11.92 -23.88
N GLY A 120 -19.70 -12.45 -25.05
CA GLY A 120 -20.36 -13.61 -25.65
C GLY A 120 -21.33 -13.26 -26.78
N ARG A 121 -21.94 -14.28 -27.39
CA ARG A 121 -22.96 -14.18 -28.47
C ARG A 121 -24.15 -15.08 -28.16
N GLY A 122 -25.36 -14.64 -28.48
CA GLY A 122 -26.58 -15.46 -28.34
C GLY A 122 -26.94 -15.73 -26.89
N ALA A 123 -27.13 -17.00 -26.52
CA ALA A 123 -27.59 -17.41 -25.18
C ALA A 123 -26.52 -17.28 -24.08
N ALA A 124 -25.25 -17.10 -24.43
CA ALA A 124 -24.13 -17.02 -23.49
C ALA A 124 -23.61 -15.59 -23.29
N HIS A 125 -24.53 -14.60 -23.10
CA HIS A 125 -24.13 -13.26 -22.73
C HIS A 125 -23.82 -13.18 -21.25
N LEU A 126 -22.59 -12.73 -20.91
CA LEU A 126 -22.18 -12.41 -19.56
C LEU A 126 -21.84 -10.94 -19.47
N LEU A 127 -22.30 -10.29 -18.42
CA LEU A 127 -21.91 -8.91 -18.11
C LEU A 127 -20.69 -8.94 -17.19
N ARG A 128 -19.71 -8.10 -17.49
CA ARG A 128 -18.46 -7.99 -16.71
C ARG A 128 -18.15 -6.52 -16.49
N VAL A 129 -17.51 -6.22 -15.36
CA VAL A 129 -16.88 -4.91 -15.15
C VAL A 129 -15.63 -4.83 -16.03
N ALA A 130 -15.56 -3.80 -16.85
CA ALA A 130 -14.42 -3.56 -17.74
C ALA A 130 -13.42 -2.61 -17.09
N GLU A 131 -13.90 -1.44 -16.69
CA GLU A 131 -13.07 -0.38 -16.12
C GLU A 131 -13.91 0.51 -15.19
N VAL A 132 -13.22 1.18 -14.29
CA VAL A 132 -13.77 2.20 -13.40
C VAL A 132 -13.40 3.57 -13.94
N GLU A 133 -14.39 4.43 -14.15
CA GLU A 133 -14.21 5.77 -14.71
C GLU A 133 -14.01 6.78 -13.56
N VAL A 134 -12.83 7.38 -13.50
CA VAL A 134 -12.43 8.33 -12.45
C VAL A 134 -12.36 9.78 -12.97
N GLY A 135 -12.46 9.98 -14.29
CA GLY A 135 -12.37 11.26 -14.96
C GLY A 135 -13.69 12.02 -15.08
N LEU A 136 -13.58 13.20 -15.71
CA LEU A 136 -14.73 14.11 -15.96
C LEU A 136 -15.84 13.46 -16.80
N ARG A 137 -15.54 12.47 -17.62
CA ARG A 137 -16.50 11.75 -18.44
C ARG A 137 -17.59 11.06 -17.61
N GLY A 138 -17.17 10.35 -16.54
CA GLY A 138 -18.08 9.68 -15.61
C GLY A 138 -18.91 10.69 -14.81
N ALA A 139 -18.27 11.74 -14.29
CA ALA A 139 -18.93 12.82 -13.59
C ALA A 139 -20.00 13.52 -14.46
N PHE A 140 -19.68 13.81 -15.72
CA PHE A 140 -20.61 14.40 -16.70
C PHE A 140 -21.83 13.52 -16.94
N ARG A 141 -21.62 12.21 -17.17
CA ARG A 141 -22.73 11.26 -17.35
C ARG A 141 -23.68 11.26 -16.16
N ARG A 142 -23.15 11.35 -14.96
CA ARG A 142 -23.94 11.33 -13.71
C ARG A 142 -24.72 12.60 -13.48
N VAL A 143 -24.09 13.76 -13.64
CA VAL A 143 -24.74 15.07 -13.44
C VAL A 143 -25.90 15.31 -14.42
N PHE A 144 -25.70 14.94 -15.69
CA PHE A 144 -26.69 15.17 -16.75
C PHE A 144 -27.65 14.00 -16.97
N LYS A 145 -27.58 12.96 -16.15
CA LYS A 145 -28.55 11.86 -16.17
C LYS A 145 -29.96 12.35 -15.92
N GLY A 146 -30.86 12.00 -16.81
CA GLY A 146 -32.27 12.42 -16.75
C GLY A 146 -32.58 13.80 -17.34
N LEU A 147 -31.52 14.61 -17.62
CA LEU A 147 -31.69 15.90 -18.32
C LEU A 147 -31.53 15.73 -19.84
N LEU A 148 -30.70 14.77 -20.26
CA LEU A 148 -30.43 14.50 -21.67
C LEU A 148 -30.83 13.05 -22.04
N PRO A 149 -31.27 12.82 -23.32
CA PRO A 149 -31.45 11.46 -23.83
C PRO A 149 -30.15 10.66 -23.75
N ARG A 150 -30.24 9.35 -23.49
CA ARG A 150 -29.08 8.44 -23.33
C ARG A 150 -28.07 8.56 -24.49
N ALA A 151 -28.55 8.53 -25.75
CA ALA A 151 -27.68 8.61 -26.92
C ALA A 151 -26.93 9.95 -27.01
N THR A 152 -27.56 11.06 -26.65
CA THR A 152 -26.96 12.39 -26.61
C THR A 152 -25.94 12.49 -25.49
N LEU A 153 -26.24 11.94 -24.31
CA LEU A 153 -25.37 11.92 -23.16
C LEU A 153 -24.08 11.13 -23.46
N GLU A 154 -24.20 9.96 -24.06
CA GLU A 154 -23.05 9.15 -24.47
C GLU A 154 -22.18 9.86 -25.54
N THR A 155 -22.82 10.50 -26.52
CA THR A 155 -22.09 11.23 -27.58
C THR A 155 -21.34 12.44 -27.02
N LEU A 156 -21.96 13.21 -26.12
CA LEU A 156 -21.32 14.37 -25.49
C LEU A 156 -20.22 13.96 -24.51
N SER A 157 -20.45 12.90 -23.73
CA SER A 157 -19.47 12.41 -22.78
C SER A 157 -18.18 11.92 -23.44
N ARG A 158 -18.24 11.46 -24.69
CA ARG A 158 -17.04 11.05 -25.48
C ARG A 158 -16.09 12.21 -25.82
N LYS A 159 -16.53 13.46 -25.71
CA LYS A 159 -15.67 14.63 -25.88
C LYS A 159 -14.69 14.84 -24.71
N PHE A 160 -15.01 14.28 -23.55
CA PHE A 160 -14.09 14.24 -22.43
C PHE A 160 -13.19 13.01 -22.56
N GLY A 161 -11.90 13.18 -22.29
CA GLY A 161 -10.95 12.05 -22.29
C GLY A 161 -11.45 10.92 -21.38
N ALA A 162 -11.24 9.69 -21.81
CA ALA A 162 -11.47 8.54 -20.94
C ALA A 162 -10.31 8.46 -19.92
N SER A 163 -10.66 8.40 -18.64
CA SER A 163 -9.74 8.15 -17.53
C SER A 163 -10.26 6.91 -16.79
N GLY A 164 -10.24 5.79 -17.52
CA GLY A 164 -10.70 4.51 -16.99
C GLY A 164 -9.55 3.69 -16.44
N ILE A 165 -9.70 3.17 -15.23
CA ILE A 165 -8.78 2.23 -14.62
C ILE A 165 -9.33 0.83 -14.89
N PRO A 166 -8.58 -0.08 -15.53
CA PRO A 166 -9.01 -1.47 -15.73
C PRO A 166 -9.31 -2.13 -14.39
N TRP A 167 -10.41 -2.89 -14.33
CA TRP A 167 -10.88 -3.52 -13.08
C TRP A 167 -9.79 -4.30 -12.33
N GLN A 168 -8.87 -4.91 -13.02
CA GLN A 168 -7.77 -5.68 -12.44
C GLN A 168 -6.75 -4.85 -11.64
N PHE A 169 -6.78 -3.52 -11.77
CA PHE A 169 -5.90 -2.59 -11.04
C PHE A 169 -6.67 -1.77 -9.98
N VAL A 170 -7.92 -2.14 -9.72
CA VAL A 170 -8.78 -1.49 -8.74
C VAL A 170 -8.74 -2.26 -7.45
N ASP A 171 -8.35 -1.61 -6.35
CA ASP A 171 -8.59 -2.09 -5.01
C ASP A 171 -9.65 -1.25 -4.30
N VAL A 172 -10.58 -1.94 -3.65
CA VAL A 172 -11.76 -1.32 -3.04
C VAL A 172 -11.56 -1.27 -1.54
N ILE A 173 -11.52 -0.05 -0.99
CA ILE A 173 -11.35 0.19 0.44
C ILE A 173 -12.68 -0.12 1.15
N GLU A 174 -12.65 -1.06 2.10
CA GLU A 174 -13.80 -1.40 2.94
C GLU A 174 -13.48 -1.13 4.42
N VAL A 175 -14.18 -0.16 4.97
CA VAL A 175 -14.01 0.32 6.34
C VAL A 175 -14.65 -0.61 7.38
N ASP A 176 -15.73 -1.33 7.00
CA ASP A 176 -16.42 -2.25 7.91
C ASP A 176 -15.70 -3.62 7.97
N PRO A 177 -15.07 -4.00 9.11
CA PRO A 177 -14.35 -5.27 9.23
C PRO A 177 -15.22 -6.49 8.96
N ALA A 178 -16.49 -6.48 9.39
CA ALA A 178 -17.42 -7.59 9.17
C ALA A 178 -17.72 -7.76 7.67
N ARG A 179 -17.77 -6.67 6.93
CA ARG A 179 -17.99 -6.67 5.49
C ARG A 179 -16.72 -7.02 4.71
N ARG A 180 -15.54 -6.58 5.18
CA ARG A 180 -14.24 -6.97 4.63
C ARG A 180 -14.07 -8.48 4.61
N VAL A 181 -14.34 -9.16 5.73
CA VAL A 181 -14.32 -10.63 5.83
C VAL A 181 -15.32 -11.27 4.87
N LYS A 182 -16.54 -10.74 4.76
CA LYS A 182 -17.57 -11.26 3.86
C LYS A 182 -17.21 -11.09 2.38
N LEU A 183 -16.67 -9.95 2.01
CA LEU A 183 -16.31 -9.63 0.63
C LEU A 183 -14.98 -10.26 0.21
N ARG A 184 -14.17 -10.76 1.14
CA ARG A 184 -12.80 -11.24 0.90
C ARG A 184 -11.99 -10.21 0.12
N ILE A 185 -12.02 -8.96 0.58
CA ILE A 185 -11.17 -7.91 0.04
C ILE A 185 -9.75 -8.25 0.48
N GLU A 186 -8.92 -8.57 -0.48
CA GLU A 186 -7.54 -9.00 -0.26
C GLU A 186 -6.64 -7.79 -0.49
N TYR A 187 -5.96 -7.34 0.55
CA TYR A 187 -4.94 -6.28 0.47
C TYR A 187 -3.54 -6.84 0.16
N GLU A 188 -3.43 -8.15 -0.13
CA GLU A 188 -2.14 -8.80 -0.49
C GLU A 188 -1.37 -8.04 -1.57
N ARG A 189 -2.09 -7.35 -2.48
CA ARG A 189 -1.48 -6.58 -3.57
C ARG A 189 -0.92 -5.23 -3.11
N LEU A 190 -1.35 -4.72 -1.97
CA LEU A 190 -0.77 -3.52 -1.36
C LEU A 190 0.58 -3.84 -0.71
N ALA A 191 0.71 -5.01 -0.10
CA ALA A 191 1.97 -5.48 0.49
C ALA A 191 3.08 -5.71 -0.56
N GLU A 192 2.74 -5.83 -1.86
CA GLU A 192 3.71 -5.90 -2.97
C GLU A 192 4.17 -4.50 -3.45
N MET A 193 3.61 -3.42 -2.90
CA MET A 193 3.97 -2.06 -3.30
C MET A 193 5.19 -1.58 -2.50
N HIS A 194 5.90 -0.60 -3.05
CA HIS A 194 6.98 0.04 -2.32
C HIS A 194 6.42 0.83 -1.12
N PRO A 195 7.07 0.80 0.05
CA PRO A 195 6.61 1.50 1.26
C PRO A 195 6.30 2.98 1.04
N SER A 196 7.15 3.70 0.31
CA SER A 196 6.92 5.11 -0.04
C SER A 196 5.65 5.34 -0.87
N ASP A 197 5.29 4.40 -1.79
CA ASP A 197 4.03 4.50 -2.54
C ASP A 197 2.81 4.25 -1.63
N LEU A 198 2.96 3.35 -0.63
CA LEU A 198 1.92 3.10 0.38
C LEU A 198 1.74 4.31 1.29
N ALA A 199 2.83 4.95 1.70
CA ALA A 199 2.81 6.19 2.49
C ALA A 199 2.03 7.29 1.75
N GLU A 200 2.33 7.56 0.47
CA GLU A 200 1.58 8.53 -0.34
C GLU A 200 0.08 8.19 -0.43
N ILE A 201 -0.26 6.89 -0.55
CA ILE A 201 -1.65 6.43 -0.56
C ILE A 201 -2.32 6.70 0.79
N LEU A 202 -1.65 6.40 1.90
CA LEU A 202 -2.19 6.66 3.24
C LEU A 202 -2.42 8.14 3.50
N GLU A 203 -1.54 9.02 3.03
CA GLU A 203 -1.67 10.47 3.13
C GLU A 203 -2.90 11.00 2.38
N ASP A 204 -3.19 10.45 1.19
CA ASP A 204 -4.32 10.85 0.35
C ASP A 204 -5.68 10.31 0.83
N LEU A 205 -5.71 9.29 1.71
CA LEU A 205 -6.94 8.67 2.18
C LEU A 205 -7.65 9.50 3.26
N ALA A 206 -8.98 9.40 3.30
CA ALA A 206 -9.75 9.89 4.42
C ALA A 206 -9.45 9.08 5.71
N PRO A 207 -9.52 9.68 6.92
CA PRO A 207 -9.05 9.05 8.16
C PRO A 207 -9.55 7.62 8.41
N ALA A 208 -10.84 7.35 8.17
CA ALA A 208 -11.42 6.02 8.39
C ALA A 208 -10.97 4.97 7.34
N GLU A 209 -10.70 5.41 6.11
CA GLU A 209 -10.20 4.55 5.03
C GLU A 209 -8.72 4.26 5.23
N ARG A 210 -7.96 5.25 5.66
CA ARG A 210 -6.55 5.15 6.05
C ARG A 210 -6.33 4.14 7.16
N GLU A 211 -7.07 4.27 8.27
CA GLU A 211 -7.06 3.34 9.40
C GLU A 211 -7.38 1.91 8.93
N ALA A 212 -8.39 1.75 8.06
CA ALA A 212 -8.76 0.44 7.54
C ALA A 212 -7.67 -0.21 6.69
N VAL A 213 -6.94 0.56 5.88
CA VAL A 213 -5.83 0.08 5.07
C VAL A 213 -4.65 -0.25 5.97
N PHE A 214 -4.19 0.68 6.80
CA PHE A 214 -3.03 0.48 7.68
C PHE A 214 -3.19 -0.73 8.60
N THR A 215 -4.33 -0.87 9.28
CA THR A 215 -4.62 -2.01 10.16
C THR A 215 -4.67 -3.37 9.42
N SER A 216 -4.78 -3.36 8.08
CA SER A 216 -4.81 -4.58 7.26
C SER A 216 -3.44 -5.02 6.73
N LEU A 217 -2.40 -4.19 6.88
CA LEU A 217 -1.03 -4.54 6.56
C LEU A 217 -0.51 -5.55 7.60
N ASP A 218 0.44 -6.39 7.20
CA ASP A 218 1.26 -7.13 8.14
C ASP A 218 2.26 -6.20 8.85
N GLU A 219 2.91 -6.67 9.88
CA GLU A 219 3.73 -5.88 10.77
C GLU A 219 4.96 -5.31 10.05
N GLU A 220 5.64 -6.11 9.23
CA GLU A 220 6.82 -5.73 8.43
C GLU A 220 6.47 -4.60 7.44
N VAL A 221 5.42 -4.77 6.63
CA VAL A 221 4.97 -3.75 5.66
C VAL A 221 4.43 -2.49 6.37
N ALA A 222 3.79 -2.65 7.54
CA ALA A 222 3.32 -1.53 8.33
C ALA A 222 4.48 -0.70 8.89
N ALA A 223 5.55 -1.36 9.38
CA ALA A 223 6.77 -0.73 9.87
C ALA A 223 7.45 0.08 8.77
N GLU A 224 7.81 -0.57 7.65
CA GLU A 224 8.44 0.09 6.49
C GLU A 224 7.60 1.28 5.95
N THR A 225 6.25 1.12 5.94
CA THR A 225 5.35 2.20 5.49
C THR A 225 5.34 3.34 6.50
N LEU A 226 5.38 3.04 7.80
CA LEU A 226 5.34 4.04 8.87
C LEU A 226 6.58 4.92 8.86
N GLU A 227 7.75 4.38 8.53
CA GLU A 227 9.01 5.12 8.38
C GLU A 227 8.95 6.19 7.29
N GLU A 228 8.17 5.94 6.22
CA GLU A 228 8.02 6.86 5.09
C GLU A 228 6.92 7.90 5.25
N VAL A 229 6.06 7.76 6.26
CA VAL A 229 4.91 8.66 6.53
C VAL A 229 5.35 9.89 7.33
N GLU A 230 4.75 11.06 7.06
CA GLU A 230 5.01 12.27 7.85
C GLU A 230 4.72 12.07 9.36
N PRO A 231 5.55 12.63 10.28
CA PRO A 231 5.45 12.40 11.74
C PRO A 231 4.06 12.62 12.34
N LYS A 232 3.34 13.64 11.87
CA LYS A 232 1.96 13.91 12.35
C LYS A 232 0.98 12.79 12.00
N LEU A 233 1.22 12.12 10.87
CA LEU A 233 0.38 11.03 10.42
C LEU A 233 0.76 9.73 11.11
N GLN A 234 2.04 9.50 11.39
CA GLN A 234 2.52 8.38 12.19
C GLN A 234 1.74 8.30 13.51
N LYS A 235 1.72 9.40 14.29
CA LYS A 235 0.95 9.48 15.55
C LYS A 235 -0.54 9.17 15.37
N ALA A 236 -1.15 9.74 14.33
CA ALA A 236 -2.58 9.53 14.08
C ALA A 236 -2.92 8.09 13.69
N LEU A 237 -1.99 7.35 13.09
CA LEU A 237 -2.13 5.93 12.77
C LEU A 237 -2.02 5.08 14.04
N LEU A 238 -1.06 5.38 14.90
CA LEU A 238 -0.81 4.65 16.14
C LEU A 238 -1.91 4.86 17.20
N GLU A 239 -2.49 6.06 17.31
CA GLU A 239 -3.56 6.37 18.29
C GLU A 239 -4.76 5.39 18.29
N LYS A 240 -4.91 4.58 17.24
CA LYS A 240 -6.04 3.66 17.05
C LYS A 240 -5.70 2.19 17.29
N LEU A 241 -4.42 1.89 17.44
CA LEU A 241 -3.93 0.55 17.72
C LEU A 241 -3.82 0.34 19.23
N ASP A 242 -3.80 -0.90 19.67
CA ASP A 242 -3.42 -1.27 21.02
C ASP A 242 -1.89 -1.29 21.16
N GLU A 243 -1.41 -1.23 22.39
CA GLU A 243 0.01 -1.12 22.73
C GLU A 243 0.81 -2.34 22.26
N GLU A 244 0.24 -3.56 22.36
CA GLU A 244 0.83 -4.81 21.87
C GLU A 244 1.09 -4.74 20.36
N LYS A 245 0.10 -4.30 19.57
CA LYS A 245 0.25 -4.20 18.12
C LYS A 245 1.19 -3.06 17.70
N ILE A 246 1.27 -1.98 18.47
CA ILE A 246 2.25 -0.91 18.22
C ILE A 246 3.65 -1.44 18.46
N ALA A 247 3.87 -2.18 19.55
CA ALA A 247 5.15 -2.80 19.86
C ALA A 247 5.60 -3.76 18.75
N ASP A 248 4.71 -4.67 18.30
CA ASP A 248 4.98 -5.58 17.18
C ASP A 248 5.43 -4.85 15.90
N ILE A 249 4.83 -3.69 15.58
CA ILE A 249 5.22 -2.88 14.42
C ILE A 249 6.55 -2.16 14.66
N VAL A 250 6.76 -1.60 15.85
CA VAL A 250 7.97 -0.84 16.18
C VAL A 250 9.20 -1.76 16.24
N GLU A 251 9.04 -3.01 16.61
CA GLU A 251 10.11 -4.03 16.59
C GLU A 251 10.62 -4.34 15.18
N GLU A 252 9.73 -4.25 14.17
CA GLU A 252 10.07 -4.46 12.76
C GLU A 252 10.63 -3.19 12.08
N MET A 253 10.68 -2.04 12.77
CA MET A 253 11.25 -0.79 12.25
C MET A 253 12.79 -0.78 12.36
N ASP A 254 13.45 0.07 11.56
CA ASP A 254 14.83 0.46 11.83
C ASP A 254 14.94 1.03 13.27
N PRO A 255 15.90 0.57 14.09
CA PRO A 255 16.00 1.00 15.48
C PRO A 255 16.09 2.53 15.67
N GLY A 256 16.73 3.24 14.73
CA GLY A 256 16.79 4.70 14.73
C GLY A 256 15.42 5.32 14.47
N ALA A 257 14.71 4.85 13.45
CA ALA A 257 13.35 5.30 13.14
C ALA A 257 12.36 4.97 14.29
N ALA A 258 12.51 3.82 14.93
CA ALA A 258 11.74 3.44 16.11
C ALA A 258 11.98 4.41 17.28
N ALA A 259 13.23 4.77 17.56
CA ALA A 259 13.59 5.73 18.61
C ALA A 259 13.02 7.12 18.31
N ASP A 260 13.14 7.62 17.07
CA ASP A 260 12.58 8.91 16.65
C ASP A 260 11.05 8.93 16.83
N LEU A 261 10.36 7.87 16.42
CA LEU A 261 8.93 7.73 16.59
C LEU A 261 8.53 7.76 18.06
N LEU A 262 9.22 7.01 18.93
CA LEU A 262 8.92 6.93 20.36
C LEU A 262 9.26 8.25 21.08
N ALA A 263 10.32 8.96 20.68
CA ALA A 263 10.67 10.28 21.21
C ALA A 263 9.57 11.33 20.93
N GLU A 264 8.85 11.18 19.84
CA GLU A 264 7.74 12.06 19.49
C GLU A 264 6.42 11.78 20.25
N LEU A 265 6.29 10.60 20.89
CA LEU A 265 5.12 10.24 21.70
C LEU A 265 5.22 10.86 23.11
N SER A 266 4.17 10.71 23.91
CA SER A 266 4.25 11.04 25.33
C SER A 266 5.08 10.01 26.08
N GLU A 267 5.81 10.44 27.13
CA GLU A 267 6.61 9.55 27.99
C GLU A 267 5.80 8.31 28.46
N GLU A 268 4.51 8.51 28.80
CA GLU A 268 3.60 7.43 29.23
C GLU A 268 3.32 6.41 28.11
N GLN A 269 3.19 6.87 26.86
CA GLN A 269 2.95 6.00 25.69
C GLN A 269 4.24 5.28 25.27
N SER A 270 5.36 6.00 25.24
CA SER A 270 6.66 5.43 24.91
C SER A 270 7.04 4.31 25.89
N ASP A 271 6.90 4.57 27.20
CA ASP A 271 7.17 3.56 28.24
C ASP A 271 6.27 2.33 28.08
N ALA A 272 4.97 2.53 27.79
CA ALA A 272 4.03 1.43 27.62
C ALA A 272 4.37 0.54 26.40
N ILE A 273 4.78 1.14 25.29
CA ILE A 273 5.21 0.41 24.10
C ILE A 273 6.52 -0.36 24.38
N LEU A 274 7.50 0.30 24.99
CA LEU A 274 8.77 -0.33 25.36
C LEU A 274 8.58 -1.51 26.34
N GLU A 275 7.57 -1.47 27.24
CA GLU A 275 7.27 -2.58 28.14
C GLU A 275 6.75 -3.82 27.41
N GLU A 276 6.04 -3.66 26.27
CA GLU A 276 5.50 -4.76 25.46
C GLU A 276 6.53 -5.32 24.46
N MET A 277 7.60 -4.57 24.12
CA MET A 277 8.65 -5.00 23.18
C MET A 277 9.50 -6.17 23.73
N GLU A 278 10.04 -6.98 22.81
CA GLU A 278 11.02 -8.01 23.11
C GLU A 278 12.28 -7.38 23.74
N PRO A 279 12.96 -8.06 24.68
CA PRO A 279 14.03 -7.44 25.48
C PRO A 279 15.27 -7.01 24.70
N GLU A 280 15.56 -7.62 23.54
CA GLU A 280 16.74 -7.32 22.72
C GLU A 280 16.48 -6.03 21.93
N GLU A 281 15.36 -5.92 21.23
CA GLU A 281 14.93 -4.78 20.43
C GLU A 281 14.68 -3.55 21.32
N ARG A 282 14.00 -3.76 22.46
CA ARG A 282 13.78 -2.69 23.43
C ARG A 282 15.09 -2.06 23.92
N GLN A 283 16.13 -2.88 24.22
CA GLN A 283 17.40 -2.35 24.69
C GLN A 283 18.06 -1.48 23.63
N GLU A 284 17.98 -1.86 22.36
CA GLU A 284 18.56 -1.11 21.26
C GLU A 284 17.89 0.27 21.10
N VAL A 285 16.57 0.30 21.17
CA VAL A 285 15.79 1.55 21.07
C VAL A 285 16.02 2.42 22.31
N GLU A 286 16.05 1.86 23.54
CA GLU A 286 16.36 2.61 24.77
C GLU A 286 17.76 3.25 24.72
N GLU A 287 18.76 2.53 24.17
CA GLU A 287 20.12 3.09 23.98
C GLU A 287 20.13 4.28 23.01
N LEU A 288 19.30 4.26 21.96
CA LEU A 288 19.18 5.33 20.98
C LEU A 288 18.42 6.54 21.53
N LEU A 289 17.38 6.33 22.34
CA LEU A 289 16.63 7.41 23.02
C LEU A 289 17.48 8.27 23.99
N GLU A 290 18.65 7.78 24.41
CA GLU A 290 19.58 8.55 25.24
C GLU A 290 20.35 9.64 24.46
N PHE A 291 20.35 9.60 23.11
CA PHE A 291 21.06 10.54 22.27
C PHE A 291 20.21 11.77 21.90
N ASP A 292 20.90 12.85 21.53
CA ASP A 292 20.28 14.08 21.04
C ASP A 292 19.81 13.86 19.59
N GLU A 293 18.53 14.05 19.32
CA GLU A 293 17.91 13.89 17.99
C GLU A 293 18.63 14.69 16.90
N ASP A 294 19.18 15.90 17.22
CA ASP A 294 19.93 16.74 16.30
C ASP A 294 21.40 16.32 16.11
N SER A 295 21.80 15.13 16.56
CA SER A 295 23.16 14.60 16.46
C SER A 295 23.31 13.46 15.45
N ALA A 296 24.56 13.06 15.15
CA ALA A 296 24.84 11.89 14.33
C ALA A 296 24.34 10.58 14.96
N ALA A 297 24.35 10.53 16.30
CA ALA A 297 23.81 9.37 17.01
C ALA A 297 22.27 9.33 16.94
N GLY A 298 21.60 10.48 16.90
CA GLY A 298 20.14 10.56 16.72
C GLY A 298 19.67 10.18 15.32
N CYS A 299 20.55 10.14 14.32
CA CYS A 299 20.18 9.67 12.97
C CYS A 299 20.92 8.39 12.55
N MET A 300 21.51 7.64 13.48
CA MET A 300 22.21 6.40 13.17
C MET A 300 21.29 5.20 13.34
N THR A 301 21.59 4.14 12.59
CA THR A 301 21.08 2.79 12.86
C THR A 301 22.11 1.96 13.61
N THR A 302 21.66 1.05 14.44
CA THR A 302 22.48 0.00 15.06
C THR A 302 22.56 -1.23 14.18
N ASP A 303 21.78 -1.31 13.11
CA ASP A 303 21.77 -2.38 12.13
C ASP A 303 22.94 -2.28 11.16
N PHE A 304 24.05 -2.93 11.52
CA PHE A 304 25.22 -3.01 10.70
C PHE A 304 26.02 -4.32 10.91
N ILE A 305 26.70 -4.76 9.85
CA ILE A 305 27.49 -5.99 9.92
C ILE A 305 28.93 -5.65 10.30
N TYR A 306 29.41 -6.28 11.36
CA TYR A 306 30.81 -6.18 11.75
C TYR A 306 31.46 -7.55 11.96
N LEU A 307 32.74 -7.61 11.74
CA LEU A 307 33.58 -8.81 11.89
C LEU A 307 34.96 -8.47 12.45
N GLY A 308 35.64 -9.48 12.97
CA GLY A 308 37.04 -9.34 13.42
C GLY A 308 38.01 -9.29 12.24
N MET A 309 39.18 -8.65 12.46
CA MET A 309 40.25 -8.51 11.44
C MET A 309 40.76 -9.83 10.82
N GLN A 310 40.60 -10.96 11.51
CA GLN A 310 41.04 -12.26 11.05
C GLN A 310 40.01 -13.02 10.23
N SER A 311 38.78 -12.52 10.16
CA SER A 311 37.69 -13.13 9.42
C SER A 311 37.97 -13.17 7.92
N THR A 312 37.34 -14.10 7.21
CA THR A 312 37.50 -14.31 5.77
C THR A 312 36.27 -13.77 5.01
N VAL A 313 36.42 -13.63 3.70
CA VAL A 313 35.30 -13.25 2.80
C VAL A 313 34.14 -14.24 2.92
N ALA A 314 34.40 -15.54 3.05
CA ALA A 314 33.35 -16.54 3.25
C ALA A 314 32.52 -16.29 4.54
N GLN A 315 33.19 -15.87 5.62
CA GLN A 315 32.50 -15.52 6.85
C GLN A 315 31.69 -14.23 6.73
N ALA A 316 32.18 -13.23 5.98
CA ALA A 316 31.46 -12.01 5.69
C ALA A 316 30.17 -12.26 4.88
N VAL A 317 30.26 -13.12 3.86
CA VAL A 317 29.07 -13.53 3.09
C VAL A 317 28.08 -14.32 3.96
N GLN A 318 28.58 -15.11 4.91
CA GLN A 318 27.69 -15.82 5.83
C GLN A 318 27.02 -14.86 6.83
N ALA A 319 27.74 -13.87 7.33
CA ALA A 319 27.14 -12.82 8.18
C ALA A 319 26.04 -12.06 7.44
N LEU A 320 26.29 -11.68 6.19
CA LEU A 320 25.25 -11.01 5.37
C LEU A 320 24.01 -11.88 5.14
N ARG A 321 24.16 -13.19 5.01
CA ARG A 321 23.02 -14.13 4.83
C ARG A 321 22.19 -14.34 6.09
N SER A 322 22.81 -14.15 7.23
CA SER A 322 22.16 -14.29 8.55
C SER A 322 21.93 -12.93 9.21
N PHE A 323 21.96 -11.87 8.45
CA PHE A 323 21.65 -10.53 8.92
C PHE A 323 20.10 -10.39 9.03
N ASP A 324 19.63 -9.93 10.17
CA ASP A 324 18.20 -9.79 10.47
C ASP A 324 17.61 -8.46 9.99
N GLY A 325 18.45 -7.41 9.81
CA GLY A 325 18.02 -6.14 9.23
C GLY A 325 17.91 -6.18 7.71
N ASP A 326 17.58 -5.06 7.07
CA ASP A 326 17.48 -4.96 5.61
C ASP A 326 18.84 -5.17 4.91
N PRO A 327 19.01 -6.25 4.12
CA PRO A 327 20.27 -6.51 3.43
C PRO A 327 20.59 -5.47 2.34
N GLU A 328 19.61 -4.74 1.82
CA GLU A 328 19.79 -3.71 0.78
C GLU A 328 20.41 -2.44 1.35
N SER A 329 20.22 -2.18 2.64
CA SER A 329 20.83 -1.08 3.38
C SER A 329 22.33 -1.27 3.61
N VAL A 330 22.82 -2.52 3.62
CA VAL A 330 24.22 -2.84 3.88
C VAL A 330 25.10 -2.52 2.68
N THR A 331 25.87 -1.45 2.75
CA THR A 331 26.85 -1.06 1.70
C THR A 331 28.28 -1.49 2.02
N GLU A 332 28.61 -1.62 3.30
CA GLU A 332 29.93 -1.94 3.82
C GLU A 332 29.86 -2.92 5.00
N ILE A 333 30.92 -3.69 5.20
CA ILE A 333 31.14 -4.49 6.41
C ILE A 333 32.28 -3.88 7.19
N TYR A 334 32.07 -3.69 8.49
CA TYR A 334 33.04 -3.04 9.38
C TYR A 334 33.93 -4.04 10.07
N LEU A 335 35.19 -3.69 10.26
CA LEU A 335 36.13 -4.49 11.00
C LEU A 335 36.42 -3.88 12.37
N LEU A 336 36.03 -4.60 13.40
CA LEU A 336 36.18 -4.17 14.79
C LEU A 336 37.24 -5.05 15.49
N ASP A 337 37.90 -4.49 16.48
CA ASP A 337 38.73 -5.26 17.42
C ASP A 337 37.91 -5.78 18.62
N GLU A 338 38.55 -6.50 19.53
CA GLU A 338 37.94 -7.08 20.73
C GLU A 338 37.25 -6.03 21.66
N ARG A 339 37.59 -4.76 21.47
CA ARG A 339 37.03 -3.63 22.22
C ARG A 339 35.98 -2.86 21.43
N ARG A 340 35.51 -3.40 20.32
CA ARG A 340 34.60 -2.77 19.36
C ARG A 340 35.17 -1.49 18.71
N VAL A 341 36.49 -1.24 18.76
CA VAL A 341 37.10 -0.08 18.10
C VAL A 341 37.17 -0.35 16.59
N LEU A 342 36.73 0.64 15.80
CA LEU A 342 36.73 0.59 14.34
C LEU A 342 38.19 0.49 13.80
N ARG A 343 38.46 -0.50 13.01
CA ARG A 343 39.79 -0.81 12.43
C ARG A 343 39.85 -0.80 10.91
N GLY A 344 38.69 -0.89 10.26
CA GLY A 344 38.61 -0.91 8.81
C GLY A 344 37.17 -1.04 8.33
N ALA A 345 36.92 -0.77 7.06
CA ALA A 345 35.68 -1.07 6.38
C ALA A 345 35.93 -1.71 5.02
N ILE A 346 35.02 -2.50 4.53
CA ILE A 346 35.09 -3.19 3.25
C ILE A 346 33.78 -3.07 2.54
N SER A 347 33.78 -2.40 1.38
CA SER A 347 32.55 -2.33 0.57
C SER A 347 32.15 -3.71 0.04
N LEU A 348 30.86 -3.96 -0.08
CA LEU A 348 30.32 -5.22 -0.65
C LEU A 348 30.88 -5.49 -2.05
N ALA A 349 31.13 -4.45 -2.85
CA ALA A 349 31.76 -4.59 -4.17
C ALA A 349 33.14 -5.23 -4.10
N ARG A 350 33.96 -4.92 -3.10
CA ARG A 350 35.28 -5.58 -2.89
C ARG A 350 35.14 -7.01 -2.42
N LEU A 351 34.15 -7.32 -1.61
CA LEU A 351 33.88 -8.68 -1.15
C LEU A 351 33.49 -9.61 -2.32
N VAL A 352 32.60 -9.14 -3.19
CA VAL A 352 32.08 -9.94 -4.33
C VAL A 352 33.19 -10.35 -5.30
N VAL A 353 34.22 -9.53 -5.49
CA VAL A 353 35.32 -9.83 -6.41
C VAL A 353 36.48 -10.58 -5.75
N ALA A 354 36.48 -10.76 -4.45
CA ALA A 354 37.55 -11.42 -3.70
C ALA A 354 37.35 -12.95 -3.60
N GLN A 355 38.42 -13.68 -3.33
CA GLN A 355 38.35 -15.12 -3.11
C GLN A 355 37.81 -15.41 -1.70
N PRO A 356 36.99 -16.46 -1.51
CA PRO A 356 36.38 -16.79 -0.23
C PRO A 356 37.31 -16.93 0.96
N GLU A 357 38.55 -17.40 0.71
CA GLU A 357 39.58 -17.65 1.70
C GLU A 357 40.41 -16.39 2.05
N THR A 358 40.18 -15.28 1.33
CA THR A 358 40.92 -14.03 1.56
C THR A 358 40.54 -13.46 2.91
N ARG A 359 41.54 -13.08 3.71
CA ARG A 359 41.31 -12.40 4.98
C ARG A 359 40.84 -10.99 4.75
N LEU A 360 39.81 -10.57 5.51
CA LEU A 360 39.20 -9.23 5.40
C LEU A 360 40.21 -8.10 5.65
N ALA A 361 41.17 -8.30 6.55
CA ALA A 361 42.24 -7.32 6.82
C ALA A 361 43.11 -6.97 5.57
N VAL A 362 43.14 -7.81 4.56
CA VAL A 362 43.87 -7.54 3.30
C VAL A 362 43.07 -6.65 2.36
N LEU A 363 41.73 -6.73 2.45
CA LEU A 363 40.80 -5.99 1.61
C LEU A 363 40.38 -4.64 2.24
N ALA A 364 40.49 -4.53 3.56
CA ALA A 364 40.00 -3.40 4.31
C ALA A 364 40.73 -2.10 3.98
N GLU A 365 39.99 -1.00 3.99
CA GLU A 365 40.56 0.34 4.00
C GLU A 365 41.05 0.67 5.39
N PRO A 366 42.37 0.98 5.55
CA PRO A 366 42.95 1.17 6.88
C PRO A 366 42.61 2.56 7.50
N ARG A 367 42.05 3.45 6.72
CA ARG A 367 41.60 4.80 7.17
C ARG A 367 40.14 4.95 6.80
N VAL A 368 39.29 4.49 7.70
CA VAL A 368 37.83 4.68 7.59
C VAL A 368 37.49 6.08 8.09
N LEU A 369 36.77 6.84 7.28
CA LEU A 369 36.15 8.06 7.75
C LEU A 369 35.06 7.68 8.75
N SER A 370 35.04 8.34 9.89
CA SER A 370 33.99 8.16 10.92
C SER A 370 33.68 9.49 11.56
N CYS A 371 32.54 9.63 12.18
CA CYS A 371 32.15 10.82 12.95
C CYS A 371 31.94 10.47 14.44
N PRO A 372 32.09 11.45 15.34
CA PRO A 372 31.70 11.28 16.73
C PRO A 372 30.18 11.29 16.87
N ALA A 373 29.65 10.62 17.88
CA ALA A 373 28.21 10.47 18.16
C ALA A 373 27.48 11.83 18.33
N ASP A 374 28.16 12.80 18.90
CA ASP A 374 27.65 14.15 19.17
C ASP A 374 27.83 15.15 18.00
N LEU A 375 28.19 14.68 16.79
CA LEU A 375 28.32 15.55 15.62
C LEU A 375 26.95 16.08 15.21
N PRO A 376 26.78 17.42 15.06
CA PRO A 376 25.51 17.99 14.61
C PRO A 376 25.10 17.52 13.21
N GLN A 377 23.80 17.27 12.99
CA GLN A 377 23.25 16.80 11.71
C GLN A 377 23.66 17.65 10.51
N ASN A 378 23.76 18.98 10.64
CA ASN A 378 24.19 19.85 9.54
C ASN A 378 25.63 19.58 9.12
N ASP A 379 26.54 19.36 10.08
CA ASP A 379 27.94 19.03 9.82
C ASP A 379 28.05 17.62 9.23
N LEU A 380 27.17 16.71 9.65
CA LEU A 380 27.03 15.37 9.10
C LEU A 380 26.66 15.42 7.60
N ALA A 381 25.65 16.22 7.23
CA ALA A 381 25.25 16.41 5.82
C ALA A 381 26.41 16.97 4.96
N GLU A 382 27.19 17.90 5.50
CA GLU A 382 28.38 18.41 4.80
C GLU A 382 29.43 17.32 4.54
N LEU A 383 29.59 16.36 5.48
CA LEU A 383 30.49 15.22 5.26
C LEU A 383 29.99 14.29 4.16
N PHE A 384 28.70 13.98 4.14
CA PHE A 384 28.10 13.14 3.10
C PHE A 384 28.25 13.77 1.72
N ASP A 385 27.95 15.05 1.54
CA ASP A 385 28.12 15.77 0.28
C ASP A 385 29.61 15.84 -0.13
N LYS A 386 30.49 16.25 0.79
CA LYS A 386 31.92 16.46 0.52
C LYS A 386 32.64 15.20 0.07
N TYR A 387 32.32 14.07 0.68
CA TYR A 387 33.02 12.80 0.43
C TYR A 387 32.18 11.82 -0.41
N ASN A 388 30.96 12.20 -0.81
CA ASN A 388 30.02 11.37 -1.56
C ASN A 388 29.82 10.01 -0.87
N LEU A 389 29.46 10.07 0.42
CA LEU A 389 29.33 8.87 1.24
C LEU A 389 27.98 8.16 0.98
N HIS A 390 27.98 6.86 1.17
CA HIS A 390 26.77 6.04 1.22
C HIS A 390 26.42 5.69 2.68
N ALA A 391 27.44 5.52 3.49
CA ALA A 391 27.34 5.23 4.92
C ALA A 391 28.51 5.88 5.65
N LEU A 392 28.32 6.23 6.93
CA LEU A 392 29.34 6.83 7.78
C LEU A 392 29.26 6.20 9.19
N PRO A 393 30.29 5.45 9.62
CA PRO A 393 30.30 4.88 10.96
C PRO A 393 30.40 5.96 12.04
N VAL A 394 29.60 5.80 13.07
CA VAL A 394 29.55 6.64 14.26
C VAL A 394 30.37 5.99 15.37
N VAL A 395 31.18 6.79 16.04
CA VAL A 395 32.06 6.29 17.11
C VAL A 395 31.87 7.11 18.38
N ASP A 396 32.00 6.44 19.52
CA ASP A 396 32.02 7.10 20.82
C ASP A 396 33.39 7.80 21.12
N ALA A 397 33.49 8.45 22.26
CA ALA A 397 34.71 9.14 22.72
C ALA A 397 35.91 8.20 22.90
N GLN A 398 35.70 6.88 22.94
CA GLN A 398 36.74 5.85 23.03
C GLN A 398 37.12 5.28 21.65
N GLY A 399 36.45 5.72 20.58
CA GLY A 399 36.63 5.23 19.21
C GLY A 399 35.97 3.87 18.97
N ARG A 400 35.05 3.46 19.82
CA ARG A 400 34.22 2.27 19.61
C ARG A 400 33.08 2.62 18.68
N MET A 401 32.80 1.75 17.76
CA MET A 401 31.68 1.92 16.84
C MET A 401 30.36 1.68 17.57
N VAL A 402 29.46 2.65 17.50
CA VAL A 402 28.12 2.63 18.12
C VAL A 402 27.01 2.49 17.12
N GLY A 403 27.20 2.92 15.87
CA GLY A 403 26.20 2.82 14.83
C GLY A 403 26.74 3.25 13.47
N VAL A 404 25.84 3.39 12.51
CA VAL A 404 26.11 3.84 11.14
C VAL A 404 25.03 4.83 10.74
N VAL A 405 25.40 5.99 10.19
CA VAL A 405 24.46 6.85 9.48
C VAL A 405 24.49 6.48 8.01
N GLN A 406 23.33 6.33 7.40
CA GLN A 406 23.17 6.02 5.98
C GLN A 406 22.75 7.30 5.21
N ALA A 407 22.92 7.30 3.89
CA ALA A 407 22.64 8.48 3.07
C ALA A 407 21.15 8.84 3.00
N ASP A 408 20.26 7.85 3.08
CA ASP A 408 18.81 8.01 3.14
C ASP A 408 18.37 8.75 4.41
N HIS A 409 18.90 8.38 5.59
CA HIS A 409 18.65 9.10 6.84
C HIS A 409 19.05 10.60 6.72
N VAL A 410 20.21 10.88 6.09
CA VAL A 410 20.62 12.26 5.83
C VAL A 410 19.66 13.00 4.90
N ILE A 411 19.13 12.32 3.88
CA ILE A 411 18.14 12.89 2.95
C ILE A 411 16.83 13.16 3.68
N SER A 412 16.37 12.26 4.55
CA SER A 412 15.12 12.39 5.31
C SER A 412 15.15 13.63 6.20
N PHE A 413 16.17 13.80 7.06
CA PHE A 413 16.22 14.98 7.93
C PHE A 413 16.41 16.30 7.14
N LEU A 414 17.06 16.28 5.98
CA LEU A 414 17.15 17.46 5.12
C LEU A 414 15.80 17.84 4.52
N ARG A 415 14.95 16.86 4.21
CA ARG A 415 13.58 17.09 3.71
C ARG A 415 12.68 17.72 4.77
N GLU A 416 12.81 17.33 6.02
CA GLU A 416 12.06 17.89 7.14
C GLU A 416 12.37 19.37 7.41
N LYS A 417 13.58 19.79 7.09
CA LYS A 417 14.03 21.21 7.29
C LYS A 417 13.70 22.14 6.11
N LEU A 418 13.16 21.62 5.00
CA LEU A 418 12.78 22.39 3.81
C LEU A 418 11.30 22.79 3.84
#